data_eca2ca09eb3d7e169b550e34ec738666
#
_entry.id   eca2ca09eb3d7e169b550e34ec738666
#
_cell.length_a   1.000
_cell.length_b   1.000
_cell.length_c   1.000
_cell.angle_alpha   90.00
_cell.angle_beta   90.00
_cell.angle_gamma   90.00
#
_symmetry.space_group_name_H-M   'P 1'
#
loop_
_entity.id
_entity.type
_entity.pdbx_description
1 polymer ?
#
loop_
_entity_poly.entity_id
_entity_poly.type
_entity_poly.pdbx_seq_one_letter_code
_entity_poly.pdbx_strand_id
1 'polypeptide(L)'
;MWTAVAVVVLLLLAWTAWTLVRLRRLETRVARARETLDTQLRRRAGLAEELAREYPAALGPLRARALAEAAAEARSTPRGDREAAENALGRELRDLPAELPGVPASVQADLAGTSTRVALARRFYNDAVRDTQALRGRRLPRVLRLHAGRPVPRFFDIDDRLEALTASSAGRGGAGRP
;
A
#
# COMPACT_ATOMS: atom_id res chain seq x y z
N MET A 1 -43.03 -20.97 -25.71
CA MET A 1 -41.69 -21.53 -25.44
C MET A 1 -40.54 -20.61 -25.90
N TRP A 2 -40.51 -20.18 -27.16
CA TRP A 2 -39.43 -19.33 -27.70
C TRP A 2 -39.30 -17.98 -27.02
N THR A 3 -40.35 -17.34 -26.63
CA THR A 3 -40.35 -16.06 -25.90
C THR A 3 -39.69 -16.19 -24.52
N ALA A 4 -40.00 -17.25 -23.78
CA ALA A 4 -39.38 -17.51 -22.49
C ALA A 4 -37.85 -17.76 -22.63
N VAL A 5 -37.44 -18.52 -23.65
CA VAL A 5 -36.01 -18.75 -23.93
C VAL A 5 -35.31 -17.43 -24.29
N ALA A 6 -35.91 -16.60 -25.14
CA ALA A 6 -35.37 -15.30 -25.52
C ALA A 6 -35.18 -14.38 -24.29
N VAL A 7 -36.16 -14.33 -23.39
CA VAL A 7 -36.08 -13.55 -22.15
C VAL A 7 -34.93 -14.04 -21.26
N VAL A 8 -34.80 -15.35 -21.07
CA VAL A 8 -33.71 -15.93 -20.26
C VAL A 8 -32.35 -15.58 -20.86
N VAL A 9 -32.18 -15.69 -22.17
CA VAL A 9 -30.92 -15.34 -22.86
C VAL A 9 -30.60 -13.85 -22.68
N LEU A 10 -31.58 -12.97 -22.86
CA LEU A 10 -31.37 -11.52 -22.63
C LEU A 10 -30.96 -11.21 -21.21
N LEU A 11 -31.60 -11.82 -20.21
CA LEU A 11 -31.24 -11.65 -18.79
C LEU A 11 -29.81 -12.14 -18.51
N LEU A 12 -29.39 -13.27 -19.07
CA LEU A 12 -28.04 -13.78 -18.93
C LEU A 12 -27.01 -12.86 -19.61
N LEU A 13 -27.30 -12.33 -20.78
CA LEU A 13 -26.44 -11.36 -21.46
C LEU A 13 -26.31 -10.06 -20.66
N ALA A 14 -27.42 -9.51 -20.19
CA ALA A 14 -27.45 -8.30 -19.37
C ALA A 14 -26.66 -8.49 -18.05
N TRP A 15 -26.87 -9.63 -17.40
CA TRP A 15 -26.14 -9.97 -16.18
C TRP A 15 -24.64 -10.15 -16.42
N THR A 16 -24.25 -10.81 -17.53
CA THR A 16 -22.85 -10.98 -17.93
C THR A 16 -22.19 -9.64 -18.21
N ALA A 17 -22.85 -8.77 -18.98
CA ALA A 17 -22.36 -7.42 -19.28
C ALA A 17 -22.18 -6.60 -17.99
N TRP A 18 -23.15 -6.63 -17.09
CA TRP A 18 -23.07 -5.95 -15.80
C TRP A 18 -21.90 -6.45 -14.95
N THR A 19 -21.70 -7.78 -14.90
CA THR A 19 -20.60 -8.39 -14.16
C THR A 19 -19.23 -8.00 -14.75
N LEU A 20 -19.09 -7.96 -16.08
CA LEU A 20 -17.89 -7.51 -16.76
C LEU A 20 -17.57 -6.04 -16.47
N VAL A 21 -18.58 -5.16 -16.51
CA VAL A 21 -18.41 -3.75 -16.16
C VAL A 21 -17.96 -3.61 -14.71
N ARG A 22 -18.60 -4.34 -13.79
CA ARG A 22 -18.21 -4.35 -12.38
C ARG A 22 -16.79 -4.83 -12.18
N LEU A 23 -16.36 -5.90 -12.84
CA LEU A 23 -15.00 -6.42 -12.76
C LEU A 23 -13.99 -5.38 -13.27
N ARG A 24 -14.24 -4.73 -14.41
CA ARG A 24 -13.38 -3.66 -14.93
C ARG A 24 -13.25 -2.50 -13.96
N ARG A 25 -14.34 -2.10 -13.28
CA ARG A 25 -14.28 -1.04 -12.27
C ARG A 25 -13.40 -1.41 -11.08
N LEU A 26 -13.47 -2.66 -10.61
CA LEU A 26 -12.63 -3.14 -9.52
C LEU A 26 -11.16 -3.22 -9.93
N GLU A 27 -10.87 -3.71 -11.13
CA GLU A 27 -9.50 -3.74 -11.67
C GLU A 27 -8.90 -2.33 -11.80
N THR A 28 -9.69 -1.36 -12.25
CA THR A 28 -9.26 0.04 -12.31
C THR A 28 -9.03 0.62 -10.91
N ARG A 29 -9.86 0.24 -9.92
CA ARG A 29 -9.67 0.64 -8.53
C ARG A 29 -8.37 0.08 -7.95
N VAL A 30 -8.06 -1.20 -8.21
CA VAL A 30 -6.79 -1.83 -7.82
C VAL A 30 -5.61 -1.09 -8.46
N ALA A 31 -5.68 -0.80 -9.76
CA ALA A 31 -4.61 -0.10 -10.47
C ALA A 31 -4.34 1.30 -9.89
N ARG A 32 -5.38 2.08 -9.63
CA ARG A 32 -5.26 3.42 -9.01
C ARG A 32 -4.73 3.35 -7.59
N ALA A 33 -5.24 2.42 -6.77
CA ALA A 33 -4.77 2.24 -5.41
C ALA A 33 -3.29 1.83 -5.37
N ARG A 34 -2.85 0.99 -6.32
CA ARG A 34 -1.44 0.61 -6.49
C ARG A 34 -0.56 1.81 -6.85
N GLU A 35 -1.00 2.64 -7.78
CA GLU A 35 -0.27 3.85 -8.18
C GLU A 35 -0.11 4.82 -7.01
N THR A 36 -1.17 5.02 -6.23
CA THR A 36 -1.12 5.82 -5.00
C THR A 36 -0.12 5.25 -4.00
N LEU A 37 -0.16 3.93 -3.76
CA LEU A 37 0.80 3.26 -2.88
C LEU A 37 2.24 3.43 -3.38
N ASP A 38 2.49 3.16 -4.67
CA ASP A 38 3.81 3.34 -5.30
C ASP A 38 4.34 4.77 -5.13
N THR A 39 3.48 5.77 -5.24
CA THR A 39 3.84 7.18 -5.06
C THR A 39 4.27 7.48 -3.62
N GLN A 40 3.53 6.97 -2.63
CA GLN A 40 3.86 7.18 -1.22
C GLN A 40 5.14 6.42 -0.82
N LEU A 41 5.35 5.20 -1.32
CA LEU A 41 6.57 4.43 -1.09
C LEU A 41 7.80 5.15 -1.65
N ARG A 42 7.73 5.66 -2.88
CA ARG A 42 8.82 6.45 -3.49
C ARG A 42 9.10 7.73 -2.71
N ARG A 43 8.06 8.42 -2.24
CA ARG A 43 8.21 9.62 -1.42
C ARG A 43 8.90 9.30 -0.10
N ARG A 44 8.51 8.20 0.59
CA ARG A 44 9.14 7.75 1.83
C ARG A 44 10.63 7.46 1.63
N ALA A 45 10.97 6.71 0.59
CA ALA A 45 12.35 6.41 0.27
C ALA A 45 13.16 7.67 -0.11
N GLY A 46 12.57 8.61 -0.86
CA GLY A 46 13.21 9.89 -1.17
C GLY A 46 13.51 10.74 0.06
N LEU A 47 12.57 10.84 1.00
CA LEU A 47 12.78 11.55 2.28
C LEU A 47 13.84 10.87 3.15
N ALA A 48 13.88 9.54 3.18
CA ALA A 48 14.91 8.79 3.89
C ALA A 48 16.31 9.01 3.30
N GLU A 49 16.43 9.02 1.98
CA GLU A 49 17.67 9.32 1.27
C GLU A 49 18.14 10.75 1.54
N GLU A 50 17.21 11.74 1.48
CA GLU A 50 17.49 13.12 1.79
C GLU A 50 17.97 13.29 3.24
N LEU A 51 17.30 12.67 4.21
CA LEU A 51 17.69 12.67 5.61
C LEU A 51 19.12 12.13 5.80
N ALA A 52 19.43 11.01 5.17
CA ALA A 52 20.75 10.38 5.26
C ALA A 52 21.85 11.25 4.64
N ARG A 53 21.56 11.96 3.56
CA ARG A 53 22.50 12.80 2.82
C ARG A 53 22.74 14.15 3.49
N GLU A 54 21.67 14.82 3.92
CA GLU A 54 21.74 16.20 4.43
C GLU A 54 22.07 16.26 5.92
N TYR A 55 21.74 15.22 6.69
CA TYR A 55 21.91 15.20 8.15
C TYR A 55 22.70 14.00 8.66
N PRO A 56 23.86 13.64 8.04
CA PRO A 56 24.64 12.47 8.46
C PRO A 56 25.21 12.62 9.89
N ALA A 57 25.45 13.84 10.35
CA ALA A 57 25.93 14.10 11.70
C ALA A 57 24.88 13.77 12.77
N ALA A 58 23.60 14.00 12.49
CA ALA A 58 22.50 13.68 13.40
C ALA A 58 22.25 12.16 13.52
N LEU A 59 22.51 11.42 12.44
CA LEU A 59 22.32 9.97 12.37
C LEU A 59 23.54 9.17 12.86
N GLY A 60 24.72 9.73 12.71
CA GLY A 60 25.98 9.03 12.78
C GLY A 60 26.30 8.29 11.47
N PRO A 61 27.59 8.07 11.16
CA PRO A 61 28.04 7.64 9.83
C PRO A 61 27.52 6.27 9.42
N LEU A 62 27.44 5.32 10.36
CA LEU A 62 26.97 3.96 10.05
C LEU A 62 25.48 3.93 9.72
N ARG A 63 24.66 4.62 10.53
CA ARG A 63 23.22 4.66 10.35
C ARG A 63 22.84 5.47 9.10
N ALA A 64 23.51 6.59 8.85
CA ALA A 64 23.30 7.39 7.63
C ALA A 64 23.55 6.54 6.38
N ARG A 65 24.65 5.76 6.37
CA ARG A 65 24.95 4.86 5.27
C ARG A 65 23.89 3.74 5.12
N ALA A 66 23.53 3.05 6.19
CA ALA A 66 22.54 1.98 6.16
C ALA A 66 21.17 2.50 5.66
N LEU A 67 20.74 3.67 6.14
CA LEU A 67 19.50 4.31 5.70
C LEU A 67 19.54 4.69 4.21
N ALA A 68 20.67 5.26 3.74
CA ALA A 68 20.84 5.60 2.33
C ALA A 68 20.81 4.35 1.41
N GLU A 69 21.50 3.27 1.80
CA GLU A 69 21.51 2.01 1.06
C GLU A 69 20.09 1.39 1.00
N ALA A 70 19.38 1.32 2.13
CA ALA A 70 18.01 0.81 2.18
C ALA A 70 17.03 1.66 1.37
N ALA A 71 17.18 2.99 1.39
CA ALA A 71 16.34 3.90 0.60
C ALA A 71 16.60 3.74 -0.90
N ALA A 72 17.86 3.62 -1.31
CA ALA A 72 18.24 3.39 -2.70
C ALA A 72 17.69 2.05 -3.21
N GLU A 73 17.82 0.99 -2.41
CA GLU A 73 17.28 -0.34 -2.73
C GLU A 73 15.76 -0.30 -2.90
N ALA A 74 15.02 0.33 -1.98
CA ALA A 74 13.56 0.48 -2.07
C ALA A 74 13.10 1.25 -3.33
N ARG A 75 13.93 2.17 -3.85
CA ARG A 75 13.64 2.93 -5.08
C ARG A 75 13.95 2.14 -6.35
N SER A 76 15.02 1.36 -6.36
CA SER A 76 15.52 0.63 -7.53
C SER A 76 14.85 -0.72 -7.74
N THR A 77 14.34 -1.34 -6.67
CA THR A 77 13.78 -2.69 -6.73
C THR A 77 12.52 -2.77 -7.60
N PRO A 78 12.45 -3.73 -8.53
CA PRO A 78 11.27 -3.99 -9.34
C PRO A 78 10.03 -4.28 -8.49
N ARG A 79 8.85 -4.00 -9.04
CA ARG A 79 7.57 -4.13 -8.31
C ARG A 79 7.31 -5.52 -7.69
N GLY A 80 7.90 -6.58 -8.23
CA GLY A 80 7.71 -7.98 -7.76
C GLY A 80 8.38 -8.27 -6.42
N ASP A 81 9.55 -7.66 -6.17
CA ASP A 81 10.41 -7.97 -5.02
C ASP A 81 10.46 -6.82 -4.01
N ARG A 82 9.61 -5.82 -4.19
CA ARG A 82 9.64 -4.56 -3.47
C ARG A 82 9.33 -4.69 -1.97
N GLU A 83 8.55 -5.69 -1.57
CA GLU A 83 8.17 -5.89 -0.17
C GLU A 83 9.38 -6.07 0.75
N ALA A 84 10.39 -6.85 0.31
CA ALA A 84 11.61 -7.06 1.08
C ALA A 84 12.42 -5.76 1.24
N ALA A 85 12.58 -4.98 0.18
CA ALA A 85 13.29 -3.70 0.20
C ALA A 85 12.56 -2.66 1.06
N GLU A 86 11.23 -2.58 0.96
CA GLU A 86 10.41 -1.69 1.78
C GLU A 86 10.41 -2.08 3.26
N ASN A 87 10.48 -3.39 3.57
CA ASN A 87 10.65 -3.89 4.93
C ASN A 87 12.04 -3.56 5.49
N ALA A 88 13.09 -3.64 4.66
CA ALA A 88 14.43 -3.22 5.06
C ALA A 88 14.47 -1.72 5.40
N LEU A 89 13.96 -0.87 4.51
CA LEU A 89 13.83 0.56 4.77
C LEU A 89 12.97 0.84 6.01
N GLY A 90 11.88 0.11 6.19
CA GLY A 90 11.02 0.22 7.37
C GLY A 90 11.76 -0.09 8.68
N ARG A 91 12.68 -1.06 8.70
CA ARG A 91 13.52 -1.35 9.87
C ARG A 91 14.47 -0.19 10.17
N GLU A 92 15.20 0.30 9.17
CA GLU A 92 16.11 1.44 9.36
C GLU A 92 15.40 2.68 9.90
N LEU A 93 14.20 2.96 9.40
CA LEU A 93 13.39 4.09 9.89
C LEU A 93 12.87 3.87 11.32
N ARG A 94 12.59 2.64 11.72
CA ARG A 94 12.18 2.30 13.10
C ARG A 94 13.30 2.48 14.11
N ASP A 95 14.51 2.18 13.70
CA ASP A 95 15.68 2.25 14.56
C ASP A 95 16.19 3.69 14.75
N LEU A 96 15.54 4.67 14.11
CA LEU A 96 15.82 6.08 14.32
C LEU A 96 15.32 6.53 15.69
N PRO A 97 16.06 7.41 16.40
CA PRO A 97 15.56 8.08 17.59
C PRO A 97 14.27 8.84 17.31
N ALA A 98 13.39 8.90 18.32
CA ALA A 98 12.12 9.66 18.20
C ALA A 98 12.35 11.14 17.91
N GLU A 99 13.46 11.69 18.41
CA GLU A 99 13.92 13.05 18.12
C GLU A 99 15.32 12.97 17.52
N LEU A 100 15.54 13.71 16.43
CA LEU A 100 16.84 13.82 15.77
C LEU A 100 17.36 15.26 15.95
N PRO A 101 18.24 15.50 16.94
CA PRO A 101 18.83 16.82 17.12
C PRO A 101 19.57 17.29 15.88
N GLY A 102 19.35 18.54 15.47
CA GLY A 102 19.95 19.09 14.24
C GLY A 102 19.18 18.82 12.96
N VAL A 103 18.11 18.02 12.97
CA VAL A 103 17.20 17.84 11.85
C VAL A 103 15.98 18.74 12.05
N PRO A 104 15.58 19.55 11.04
CA PRO A 104 14.39 20.39 11.14
C PRO A 104 13.12 19.56 11.48
N ALA A 105 12.30 20.10 12.37
CA ALA A 105 11.06 19.44 12.78
C ALA A 105 10.11 19.15 11.60
N SER A 106 10.15 19.99 10.54
CA SER A 106 9.39 19.80 9.31
C SER A 106 9.80 18.52 8.57
N VAL A 107 11.11 18.22 8.48
CA VAL A 107 11.61 17.00 7.83
C VAL A 107 11.19 15.76 8.62
N GLN A 108 11.31 15.80 9.95
CA GLN A 108 10.86 14.71 10.81
C GLN A 108 9.34 14.48 10.70
N ALA A 109 8.54 15.55 10.68
CA ALA A 109 7.09 15.49 10.51
C ALA A 109 6.69 14.97 9.11
N ASP A 110 7.40 15.37 8.05
CA ASP A 110 7.16 14.89 6.68
C ASP A 110 7.44 13.39 6.54
N LEU A 111 8.51 12.90 7.17
CA LEU A 111 8.85 11.49 7.16
C LEU A 111 7.79 10.65 7.91
N ALA A 112 7.40 11.09 9.11
CA ALA A 112 6.35 10.46 9.90
C ALA A 112 4.99 10.47 9.19
N GLY A 113 4.59 11.63 8.64
CA GLY A 113 3.35 11.78 7.90
C GLY A 113 3.32 10.96 6.61
N THR A 114 4.47 10.77 5.95
CA THR A 114 4.56 9.91 4.75
C THR A 114 4.47 8.44 5.11
N SER A 115 5.05 8.02 6.23
CA SER A 115 4.90 6.64 6.75
C SER A 115 3.43 6.31 7.04
N THR A 116 2.69 7.21 7.67
CA THR A 116 1.25 7.06 7.90
C THR A 116 0.47 6.96 6.57
N ARG A 117 0.83 7.77 5.57
CA ARG A 117 0.19 7.71 4.24
C ARG A 117 0.49 6.39 3.52
N VAL A 118 1.69 5.83 3.66
CA VAL A 118 2.04 4.50 3.13
C VAL A 118 1.13 3.43 3.71
N ALA A 119 0.96 3.38 5.03
CA ALA A 119 0.10 2.39 5.66
C ALA A 119 -1.36 2.52 5.22
N LEU A 120 -1.88 3.75 5.13
CA LEU A 120 -3.23 3.99 4.66
C LEU A 120 -3.39 3.55 3.19
N ALA A 121 -2.45 3.92 2.31
CA ALA A 121 -2.47 3.53 0.90
C ALA A 121 -2.39 2.00 0.74
N ARG A 122 -1.58 1.31 1.56
CA ARG A 122 -1.50 -0.15 1.59
C ARG A 122 -2.84 -0.78 1.97
N ARG A 123 -3.52 -0.28 3.00
CA ARG A 123 -4.85 -0.77 3.40
C ARG A 123 -5.84 -0.62 2.25
N PHE A 124 -5.92 0.54 1.61
CA PHE A 124 -6.81 0.76 0.46
C PHE A 124 -6.48 -0.15 -0.73
N TYR A 125 -5.19 -0.36 -1.01
CA TYR A 125 -4.77 -1.29 -2.04
C TYR A 125 -5.21 -2.73 -1.72
N ASN A 126 -4.92 -3.21 -0.51
CA ASN A 126 -5.27 -4.56 -0.08
C ASN A 126 -6.79 -4.79 -0.03
N ASP A 127 -7.57 -3.79 0.35
CA ASP A 127 -9.03 -3.86 0.29
C ASP A 127 -9.54 -3.97 -1.15
N ALA A 128 -8.99 -3.18 -2.08
CA ALA A 128 -9.34 -3.28 -3.49
C ALA A 128 -8.96 -4.66 -4.09
N VAL A 129 -7.82 -5.24 -3.68
CA VAL A 129 -7.41 -6.61 -4.04
C VAL A 129 -8.42 -7.62 -3.52
N ARG A 130 -8.81 -7.53 -2.24
CA ARG A 130 -9.79 -8.43 -1.59
C ARG A 130 -11.13 -8.40 -2.31
N ASP A 131 -11.65 -7.21 -2.60
CA ASP A 131 -12.92 -7.03 -3.32
C ASP A 131 -12.87 -7.68 -4.72
N THR A 132 -11.74 -7.50 -5.42
CA THR A 132 -11.54 -8.07 -6.75
C THR A 132 -11.46 -9.60 -6.70
N GLN A 133 -10.70 -10.17 -5.75
CA GLN A 133 -10.59 -11.61 -5.55
C GLN A 133 -11.93 -12.23 -5.15
N ALA A 134 -12.70 -11.56 -4.28
CA ALA A 134 -14.03 -12.01 -3.87
C ALA A 134 -15.01 -12.09 -5.04
N LEU A 135 -14.98 -11.13 -5.97
CA LEU A 135 -15.81 -11.19 -7.17
C LEU A 135 -15.37 -12.30 -8.12
N ARG A 136 -14.05 -12.46 -8.33
CA ARG A 136 -13.50 -13.52 -9.18
C ARG A 136 -13.76 -14.93 -8.65
N GLY A 137 -13.84 -15.09 -7.32
CA GLY A 137 -14.12 -16.36 -6.64
C GLY A 137 -15.58 -16.83 -6.76
N ARG A 138 -16.52 -15.99 -7.19
CA ARG A 138 -17.92 -16.38 -7.36
C ARG A 138 -18.07 -17.41 -8.46
N ARG A 139 -18.98 -18.40 -8.27
CA ARG A 139 -19.15 -19.56 -9.15
C ARG A 139 -19.42 -19.16 -10.60
N LEU A 140 -20.34 -18.23 -10.87
CA LEU A 140 -20.74 -17.83 -12.22
C LEU A 140 -19.64 -17.10 -13.01
N PRO A 141 -18.96 -16.05 -12.51
CA PRO A 141 -17.83 -15.43 -13.18
C PRO A 141 -16.69 -16.44 -13.48
N ARG A 142 -16.51 -17.42 -12.59
CA ARG A 142 -15.52 -18.47 -12.75
C ARG A 142 -15.87 -19.45 -13.87
N VAL A 143 -17.12 -19.94 -13.91
CA VAL A 143 -17.60 -20.85 -14.95
C VAL A 143 -17.56 -20.21 -16.33
N LEU A 144 -17.98 -18.95 -16.44
CA LEU A 144 -17.98 -18.18 -17.69
C LEU A 144 -16.59 -17.65 -18.07
N ARG A 145 -15.54 -17.94 -17.28
CA ARG A 145 -14.15 -17.48 -17.50
C ARG A 145 -14.03 -16.00 -17.79
N LEU A 146 -14.88 -15.16 -17.15
CA LEU A 146 -14.94 -13.71 -17.41
C LEU A 146 -13.63 -12.96 -17.08
N HIS A 147 -12.71 -13.62 -16.41
CA HIS A 147 -11.39 -13.12 -16.01
C HIS A 147 -10.23 -13.90 -16.64
N ALA A 148 -10.50 -14.74 -17.68
CA ALA A 148 -9.46 -15.52 -18.33
C ALA A 148 -8.36 -14.61 -18.91
N GLY A 149 -7.09 -15.00 -18.69
CA GLY A 149 -5.92 -14.26 -19.19
C GLY A 149 -5.53 -13.02 -18.39
N ARG A 150 -6.25 -12.66 -17.31
CA ARG A 150 -5.90 -11.52 -16.45
C ARG A 150 -5.21 -11.97 -15.16
N PRO A 151 -4.04 -11.41 -14.79
CA PRO A 151 -3.36 -11.79 -13.57
C PRO A 151 -4.24 -11.52 -12.34
N VAL A 152 -4.14 -12.39 -11.35
CA VAL A 152 -4.80 -12.17 -10.06
C VAL A 152 -3.98 -11.15 -9.28
N PRO A 153 -4.58 -10.03 -8.83
CA PRO A 153 -3.86 -9.08 -8.01
C PRO A 153 -3.45 -9.74 -6.69
N ARG A 154 -2.21 -9.47 -6.26
CA ARG A 154 -1.65 -9.98 -5.01
C ARG A 154 -1.72 -8.90 -3.94
N PHE A 155 -1.87 -9.30 -2.69
CA PHE A 155 -1.72 -8.40 -1.56
C PHE A 155 -0.30 -7.84 -1.51
N PHE A 156 -0.15 -6.67 -0.94
CA PHE A 156 1.14 -6.07 -0.62
C PHE A 156 1.34 -6.16 0.89
N ASP A 157 2.32 -6.95 1.31
CA ASP A 157 2.56 -7.23 2.72
C ASP A 157 3.90 -6.64 3.17
N ILE A 158 3.82 -5.59 3.99
CA ILE A 158 4.96 -4.97 4.66
C ILE A 158 4.68 -4.88 6.15
N ASP A 159 5.74 -4.93 6.97
CA ASP A 159 5.65 -4.88 8.42
C ASP A 159 5.43 -3.44 8.94
N ASP A 160 4.16 -3.10 9.22
CA ASP A 160 3.73 -1.77 9.70
C ASP A 160 3.55 -1.70 11.22
N ARG A 161 4.17 -2.57 12.00
CA ARG A 161 3.95 -2.64 13.47
C ARG A 161 4.16 -1.33 14.23
N LEU A 162 4.82 -0.34 13.63
CA LEU A 162 5.03 0.98 14.25
C LEU A 162 3.75 1.78 14.49
N GLU A 163 2.77 1.67 13.60
CA GLU A 163 1.57 2.50 13.70
C GLU A 163 0.66 2.07 14.84
N ALA A 164 0.68 0.80 15.19
CA ALA A 164 -0.10 0.29 16.32
C ALA A 164 0.41 0.84 17.67
N LEU A 165 1.71 1.09 17.81
CA LEU A 165 2.31 1.61 19.04
C LEU A 165 2.08 3.12 19.22
N THR A 166 2.18 3.91 18.14
CA THR A 166 1.93 5.35 18.17
C THR A 166 0.45 5.66 18.35
N ALA A 167 -0.46 4.92 17.74
CA ALA A 167 -1.90 5.05 17.96
C ALA A 167 -2.31 4.67 19.39
N SER A 168 -1.66 3.68 20.00
CA SER A 168 -1.91 3.26 21.39
C SER A 168 -1.40 4.27 22.42
N SER A 169 -0.31 4.99 22.14
CA SER A 169 0.21 6.04 23.01
C SER A 169 -0.62 7.32 22.98
N ALA A 170 -1.13 7.70 21.81
CA ALA A 170 -2.01 8.86 21.65
C ALA A 170 -3.38 8.67 22.33
N GLY A 171 -3.89 7.43 22.37
CA GLY A 171 -5.16 7.11 23.05
C GLY A 171 -5.10 7.10 24.58
N ARG A 172 -3.92 6.96 25.18
CA ARG A 172 -3.73 6.91 26.64
C ARG A 172 -3.51 8.28 27.31
N GLY A 173 -3.21 9.32 26.52
CA GLY A 173 -2.97 10.68 27.04
C GLY A 173 -4.23 11.50 27.30
N GLY A 174 -5.43 11.03 26.97
CA GLY A 174 -6.69 11.78 27.06
C GLY A 174 -7.59 11.48 28.26
N ALA A 175 -7.26 10.50 29.12
CA ALA A 175 -8.12 10.08 30.22
C ALA A 175 -7.53 10.41 31.59
N GLY A 176 -7.22 11.67 31.83
CA GLY A 176 -6.73 12.12 33.12
C GLY A 176 -6.86 13.60 33.31
N ARG A 177 -8.08 14.07 33.61
CA ARG A 177 -8.27 15.30 34.35
C ARG A 177 -9.56 15.18 35.18
N PRO A 178 -9.45 15.39 36.52
CA PRO A 178 -10.60 15.52 37.41
C PRO A 178 -11.35 16.83 37.17
#